data_49fd7b077acbdfa353b083cce9541d4a
#
_entry.id   49fd7b077acbdfa353b083cce9541d4a
#
_cell.length_a   1.000
_cell.length_b   1.000
_cell.length_c   1.000
_cell.angle_alpha   90.00
_cell.angle_beta   90.00
_cell.angle_gamma   90.00
#
_symmetry.space_group_name_H-M   'P 1'
#
loop_
_entity.id
_entity.type
_entity.pdbx_description
1 polymer ?
#
loop_
_entity_poly.entity_id
_entity_poly.type
_entity_poly.pdbx_seq_one_letter_code
_entity_poly.pdbx_strand_id
1 'polypeptide(L)'
;DTGEATTRDLFMRMRESIELIVGHLDTSVHSIPPSQKSRPIGLQSRRHFFFAFKEALNNVQKHANAAKVRVVFELTPSHVTFEVSDDGVGFEPEEVKGSGHGLKNFRRRANRVNGQLKIDSIVNKGTTIRFSAPLNHRNL
;
A
#
# COMPACT_ATOMS: atom_id res chain seq x y z
N ASP A 1 -19.12 -16.42 14.47
CA ASP A 1 -18.00 -15.61 14.03
C ASP A 1 -16.73 -16.02 14.74
N THR A 2 -15.74 -16.36 13.99
CA THR A 2 -14.45 -16.78 14.52
C THR A 2 -13.53 -15.62 14.89
N GLY A 3 -13.90 -14.39 14.52
CA GLY A 3 -13.04 -13.24 14.68
C GLY A 3 -11.92 -13.19 13.66
N GLU A 4 -11.93 -14.04 12.65
CA GLU A 4 -10.92 -13.99 11.60
C GLU A 4 -11.03 -12.72 10.77
N ALA A 5 -9.89 -12.08 10.55
CA ALA A 5 -9.82 -10.95 9.65
C ALA A 5 -9.96 -11.42 8.19
N THR A 6 -10.60 -10.61 7.38
CA THR A 6 -10.80 -10.91 5.97
C THR A 6 -10.26 -9.79 5.09
N THR A 7 -10.00 -10.13 3.83
CA THR A 7 -9.56 -9.12 2.86
C THR A 7 -10.64 -8.10 2.58
N ARG A 8 -11.92 -8.46 2.71
CA ARG A 8 -13.01 -7.50 2.57
C ARG A 8 -12.93 -6.40 3.63
N ASP A 9 -12.76 -6.79 4.88
CA ASP A 9 -12.63 -5.83 5.98
C ASP A 9 -11.41 -4.96 5.81
N LEU A 10 -10.29 -5.56 5.41
CA LEU A 10 -9.06 -4.84 5.15
C LEU A 10 -9.25 -3.77 4.07
N PHE A 11 -9.82 -4.15 2.93
CA PHE A 11 -10.01 -3.21 1.82
C PHE A 11 -11.01 -2.10 2.17
N MET A 12 -12.02 -2.39 2.98
CA MET A 12 -12.93 -1.35 3.48
C MET A 12 -12.18 -0.31 4.30
N ARG A 13 -11.33 -0.75 5.21
CA ARG A 13 -10.52 0.16 6.03
C ARG A 13 -9.52 0.95 5.19
N MET A 14 -8.96 0.32 4.17
CA MET A 14 -8.05 1.00 3.26
C MET A 14 -8.78 2.08 2.46
N ARG A 15 -10.01 1.82 2.00
CA ARG A 15 -10.81 2.84 1.31
C ARG A 15 -11.14 4.02 2.22
N GLU A 16 -11.43 3.77 3.49
CA GLU A 16 -11.64 4.84 4.47
C GLU A 16 -10.38 5.71 4.61
N SER A 17 -9.21 5.07 4.65
CA SER A 17 -7.93 5.78 4.75
C SER A 17 -7.67 6.65 3.52
N ILE A 18 -8.04 6.18 2.32
CA ILE A 18 -7.91 6.98 1.09
C ILE A 18 -8.69 8.27 1.25
N GLU A 19 -9.95 8.19 1.66
CA GLU A 19 -10.80 9.35 1.83
C GLU A 19 -10.23 10.33 2.85
N LEU A 20 -9.76 9.81 3.98
CA LEU A 20 -9.24 10.65 5.06
C LEU A 20 -7.91 11.33 4.72
N ILE A 21 -7.02 10.65 4.01
CA ILE A 21 -5.64 11.12 3.81
C ILE A 21 -5.48 11.86 2.48
N VAL A 22 -6.05 11.34 1.40
CA VAL A 22 -5.88 11.91 0.05
C VAL A 22 -7.20 12.23 -0.63
N GLY A 23 -8.31 12.23 0.11
CA GLY A 23 -9.63 12.48 -0.47
C GLY A 23 -9.80 13.85 -1.10
N HIS A 24 -8.93 14.81 -0.77
CA HIS A 24 -8.91 16.14 -1.37
C HIS A 24 -8.23 16.18 -2.75
N LEU A 25 -7.59 15.08 -3.15
CA LEU A 25 -6.94 14.96 -4.46
C LEU A 25 -7.85 14.21 -5.43
N ASP A 26 -7.52 14.27 -6.71
CA ASP A 26 -8.19 13.47 -7.73
C ASP A 26 -7.71 12.03 -7.59
N THR A 27 -8.53 11.21 -6.93
CA THR A 27 -8.16 9.84 -6.54
C THR A 27 -9.04 8.83 -7.27
N SER A 28 -8.39 7.81 -7.84
CA SER A 28 -9.10 6.67 -8.44
C SER A 28 -8.71 5.38 -7.71
N VAL A 29 -9.66 4.47 -7.58
CA VAL A 29 -9.46 3.19 -6.89
C VAL A 29 -9.95 2.07 -7.79
N HIS A 30 -9.09 1.06 -8.01
CA HIS A 30 -9.39 -0.09 -8.86
C HIS A 30 -9.13 -1.37 -8.09
N SER A 31 -9.95 -2.38 -8.32
CA SER A 31 -9.76 -3.73 -7.77
C SER A 31 -9.50 -4.72 -8.90
N ILE A 32 -8.54 -5.61 -8.71
CA ILE A 32 -8.21 -6.67 -9.66
C ILE A 32 -8.28 -8.02 -8.93
N PRO A 33 -9.20 -8.92 -9.29
CA PRO A 33 -10.31 -8.70 -10.24
C PRO A 33 -11.33 -7.70 -9.68
N PRO A 34 -12.16 -7.09 -10.54
CA PRO A 34 -13.14 -6.09 -10.08
C PRO A 34 -14.11 -6.61 -9.03
N SER A 35 -14.51 -7.87 -9.12
CA SER A 35 -15.38 -8.52 -8.15
C SER A 35 -14.55 -9.53 -7.36
N GLN A 36 -14.01 -9.12 -6.22
CA GLN A 36 -13.12 -9.96 -5.43
C GLN A 36 -13.89 -10.77 -4.39
N LYS A 37 -13.59 -12.07 -4.32
CA LYS A 37 -14.07 -12.92 -3.27
C LYS A 37 -13.25 -12.66 -2.00
N SER A 38 -13.93 -12.43 -0.88
CA SER A 38 -13.25 -12.23 0.41
C SER A 38 -12.51 -13.50 0.83
N ARG A 39 -11.33 -13.32 1.40
CA ARG A 39 -10.47 -14.40 1.87
C ARG A 39 -9.97 -14.09 3.28
N PRO A 40 -9.72 -15.13 4.09
CA PRO A 40 -9.03 -14.92 5.37
C PRO A 40 -7.63 -14.36 5.15
N ILE A 41 -7.17 -13.56 6.09
CA ILE A 41 -5.82 -13.01 6.06
C ILE A 41 -5.20 -13.09 7.46
N GLY A 42 -3.95 -13.54 7.54
CA GLY A 42 -3.24 -13.63 8.80
C GLY A 42 -3.04 -12.27 9.45
N LEU A 43 -2.97 -12.25 10.78
CA LEU A 43 -2.90 -11.02 11.56
C LEU A 43 -1.68 -10.15 11.18
N GLN A 44 -0.51 -10.75 11.08
CA GLN A 44 0.71 -10.00 10.79
C GLN A 44 0.69 -9.45 9.35
N SER A 45 0.25 -10.26 8.38
CA SER A 45 0.13 -9.79 7.00
C SER A 45 -0.85 -8.62 6.91
N ARG A 46 -2.02 -8.74 7.52
CA ARG A 46 -3.02 -7.66 7.55
C ARG A 46 -2.44 -6.39 8.15
N ARG A 47 -1.79 -6.51 9.30
CA ARG A 47 -1.25 -5.37 10.04
C ARG A 47 -0.19 -4.63 9.25
N HIS A 48 0.82 -5.36 8.77
CA HIS A 48 1.92 -4.73 8.04
C HIS A 48 1.48 -4.19 6.69
N PHE A 49 0.57 -4.89 6.01
CA PHE A 49 0.01 -4.43 4.75
C PHE A 49 -0.76 -3.12 4.93
N PHE A 50 -1.62 -3.05 5.93
CA PHE A 50 -2.42 -1.86 6.20
C PHE A 50 -1.54 -0.66 6.56
N PHE A 51 -0.57 -0.84 7.44
CA PHE A 51 0.31 0.26 7.84
C PHE A 51 1.22 0.71 6.71
N ALA A 52 1.72 -0.22 5.88
CA ALA A 52 2.46 0.15 4.67
C ALA A 52 1.60 1.00 3.74
N PHE A 53 0.33 0.63 3.57
CA PHE A 53 -0.60 1.39 2.75
C PHE A 53 -0.78 2.81 3.27
N LYS A 54 -1.00 2.97 4.57
CA LYS A 54 -1.14 4.31 5.18
C LYS A 54 0.13 5.14 5.00
N GLU A 55 1.30 4.52 5.13
CA GLU A 55 2.58 5.22 4.88
C GLU A 55 2.68 5.69 3.43
N ALA A 56 2.24 4.87 2.49
CA ALA A 56 2.23 5.25 1.07
C ALA A 56 1.32 6.46 0.83
N LEU A 57 0.13 6.47 1.41
CA LEU A 57 -0.79 7.61 1.30
C LEU A 57 -0.23 8.87 1.97
N ASN A 58 0.40 8.71 3.14
CA ASN A 58 1.02 9.83 3.84
C ASN A 58 2.18 10.42 3.03
N ASN A 59 2.94 9.59 2.32
CA ASN A 59 3.99 10.09 1.43
C ASN A 59 3.41 10.95 0.31
N VAL A 60 2.29 10.55 -0.27
CA VAL A 60 1.60 11.38 -1.27
C VAL A 60 1.22 12.72 -0.67
N GLN A 61 0.59 12.71 0.50
CA GLN A 61 0.11 13.91 1.16
C GLN A 61 1.26 14.87 1.55
N LYS A 62 2.37 14.33 2.08
CA LYS A 62 3.43 15.15 2.68
C LYS A 62 4.51 15.58 1.70
N HIS A 63 4.81 14.76 0.73
CA HIS A 63 6.04 14.93 -0.05
C HIS A 63 5.83 15.07 -1.55
N ALA A 64 4.72 14.56 -2.08
CA ALA A 64 4.59 14.43 -3.52
C ALA A 64 4.13 15.72 -4.21
N ASN A 65 3.39 16.58 -3.52
CA ASN A 65 2.75 17.73 -4.15
C ASN A 65 1.97 17.31 -5.40
N ALA A 66 1.22 16.20 -5.28
CA ALA A 66 0.53 15.58 -6.38
C ALA A 66 -0.87 16.17 -6.57
N ALA A 67 -1.39 16.06 -7.78
CA ALA A 67 -2.79 16.37 -8.10
C ALA A 67 -3.61 15.08 -8.18
N LYS A 68 -3.02 14.01 -8.65
CA LYS A 68 -3.71 12.74 -8.93
C LYS A 68 -3.06 11.59 -8.21
N VAL A 69 -3.91 10.69 -7.70
CA VAL A 69 -3.48 9.46 -7.03
C VAL A 69 -4.29 8.29 -7.61
N ARG A 70 -3.60 7.24 -7.98
CA ARG A 70 -4.23 6.00 -8.44
C ARG A 70 -3.90 4.88 -7.47
N VAL A 71 -4.93 4.22 -6.97
CA VAL A 71 -4.79 3.08 -6.05
C VAL A 71 -5.34 1.83 -6.72
N VAL A 72 -4.57 0.75 -6.68
CA VAL A 72 -5.00 -0.55 -7.19
C VAL A 72 -4.89 -1.56 -6.05
N PHE A 73 -5.96 -2.32 -5.84
CA PHE A 73 -5.97 -3.48 -4.95
C PHE A 73 -6.00 -4.74 -5.79
N GLU A 74 -5.10 -5.66 -5.52
CA GLU A 74 -5.11 -6.95 -6.21
C GLU A 74 -5.18 -8.07 -5.19
N LEU A 75 -6.06 -9.05 -5.46
CA LEU A 75 -6.24 -10.23 -4.62
C LEU A 75 -6.08 -11.47 -5.48
N THR A 76 -5.16 -12.35 -5.08
CA THR A 76 -4.97 -13.66 -5.67
C THR A 76 -5.28 -14.72 -4.61
N PRO A 77 -5.31 -16.03 -4.96
CA PRO A 77 -5.50 -17.06 -3.95
C PRO A 77 -4.47 -17.07 -2.83
N SER A 78 -3.28 -16.52 -3.06
CA SER A 78 -2.19 -16.59 -2.08
C SER A 78 -1.71 -15.24 -1.55
N HIS A 79 -2.02 -14.15 -2.23
CA HIS A 79 -1.45 -12.84 -1.90
C HIS A 79 -2.46 -11.71 -2.02
N VAL A 80 -2.19 -10.66 -1.28
CA VAL A 80 -2.84 -9.36 -1.43
C VAL A 80 -1.77 -8.35 -1.83
N THR A 81 -2.13 -7.42 -2.73
CA THR A 81 -1.21 -6.39 -3.22
C THR A 81 -1.92 -5.05 -3.27
N PHE A 82 -1.21 -3.99 -2.89
CA PHE A 82 -1.64 -2.65 -3.24
C PHE A 82 -0.60 -1.98 -4.13
N GLU A 83 -1.06 -1.06 -4.96
CA GLU A 83 -0.22 -0.15 -5.70
C GLU A 83 -0.76 1.26 -5.52
N VAL A 84 0.10 2.19 -5.11
CA VAL A 84 -0.23 3.61 -4.98
C VAL A 84 0.68 4.38 -5.91
N SER A 85 0.09 5.07 -6.88
CA SER A 85 0.82 5.88 -7.85
C SER A 85 0.37 7.33 -7.75
N ASP A 86 1.31 8.26 -7.75
CA ASP A 86 1.01 9.68 -7.79
C ASP A 86 1.77 10.36 -8.92
N ASP A 87 1.28 11.53 -9.33
CA ASP A 87 1.88 12.36 -10.37
C ASP A 87 2.69 13.52 -9.80
N GLY A 88 3.21 13.36 -8.60
CA GLY A 88 3.90 14.44 -7.88
C GLY A 88 5.34 14.63 -8.28
N VAL A 89 6.10 15.22 -7.36
CA VAL A 89 7.48 15.65 -7.66
C VAL A 89 8.46 14.49 -7.75
N GLY A 90 8.12 13.32 -7.24
CA GLY A 90 9.03 12.18 -7.23
C GLY A 90 10.30 12.44 -6.42
N PHE A 91 11.21 11.49 -6.45
CA PHE A 91 12.50 11.59 -5.78
C PHE A 91 13.46 10.59 -6.40
N GLU A 92 14.77 10.81 -6.14
CA GLU A 92 15.79 9.81 -6.43
C GLU A 92 15.90 8.87 -5.24
N PRO A 93 15.51 7.58 -5.37
CA PRO A 93 15.51 6.68 -4.21
C PRO A 93 16.86 6.58 -3.51
N GLU A 94 17.96 6.72 -4.25
CA GLU A 94 19.29 6.65 -3.67
C GLU A 94 19.68 7.89 -2.87
N GLU A 95 19.11 9.04 -3.20
CA GLU A 95 19.44 10.31 -2.55
C GLU A 95 18.70 10.53 -1.23
N VAL A 96 17.63 9.77 -0.97
CA VAL A 96 16.80 9.96 0.21
C VAL A 96 17.04 8.90 1.28
N LYS A 97 18.22 8.31 1.31
CA LYS A 97 18.59 7.33 2.33
C LYS A 97 18.44 7.94 3.72
N GLY A 98 17.61 7.32 4.55
CA GLY A 98 17.38 7.79 5.90
C GLY A 98 16.49 9.02 6.01
N SER A 99 15.89 9.47 4.91
CA SER A 99 15.01 10.63 4.91
C SER A 99 13.60 10.28 5.36
N GLY A 100 12.72 11.30 5.40
CA GLY A 100 11.33 11.17 5.84
C GLY A 100 10.37 10.48 4.88
N HIS A 101 10.84 9.82 3.81
CA HIS A 101 9.96 9.10 2.89
C HIS A 101 9.56 7.71 3.38
N GLY A 102 10.12 7.25 4.51
CA GLY A 102 9.71 5.99 5.12
C GLY A 102 10.17 4.74 4.39
N LEU A 103 11.17 4.83 3.51
CA LEU A 103 11.61 3.68 2.71
C LEU A 103 12.08 2.52 3.57
N LYS A 104 12.78 2.80 4.68
CA LYS A 104 13.19 1.77 5.64
C LYS A 104 12.00 1.05 6.23
N ASN A 105 10.94 1.78 6.55
CA ASN A 105 9.75 1.20 7.15
C ASN A 105 9.04 0.28 6.18
N PHE A 106 8.93 0.66 4.90
CA PHE A 106 8.36 -0.22 3.88
C PHE A 106 9.12 -1.53 3.78
N ARG A 107 10.46 -1.46 3.74
CA ARG A 107 11.29 -2.66 3.65
C ARG A 107 11.18 -3.53 4.88
N ARG A 108 11.17 -2.93 6.06
CA ARG A 108 11.00 -3.67 7.32
C ARG A 108 9.66 -4.39 7.34
N ARG A 109 8.57 -3.72 6.93
CA ARG A 109 7.24 -4.34 6.92
C ARG A 109 7.17 -5.49 5.92
N ALA A 110 7.74 -5.32 4.74
CA ALA A 110 7.80 -6.41 3.75
C ALA A 110 8.56 -7.61 4.30
N ASN A 111 9.72 -7.38 4.90
CA ASN A 111 10.54 -8.45 5.46
C ASN A 111 9.82 -9.19 6.59
N ARG A 112 9.05 -8.49 7.40
CA ARG A 112 8.32 -9.09 8.52
C ARG A 112 7.29 -10.12 8.10
N VAL A 113 6.78 -10.02 6.89
CA VAL A 113 5.71 -10.92 6.40
C VAL A 113 6.13 -11.71 5.18
N ASN A 114 7.41 -11.71 4.84
CA ASN A 114 7.92 -12.33 3.61
C ASN A 114 7.20 -11.78 2.38
N GLY A 115 6.89 -10.50 2.42
CA GLY A 115 6.26 -9.80 1.33
C GLY A 115 7.27 -9.26 0.33
N GLN A 116 6.75 -8.55 -0.66
CA GLN A 116 7.57 -7.92 -1.69
C GLN A 116 7.26 -6.44 -1.79
N LEU A 117 8.29 -5.67 -2.05
CA LEU A 117 8.19 -4.22 -2.16
C LEU A 117 8.87 -3.78 -3.45
N LYS A 118 8.18 -2.92 -4.20
CA LYS A 118 8.77 -2.24 -5.37
C LYS A 118 8.44 -0.76 -5.29
N ILE A 119 9.47 0.07 -5.40
CA ILE A 119 9.32 1.52 -5.39
C ILE A 119 9.98 2.06 -6.65
N ASP A 120 9.16 2.74 -7.47
CA ASP A 120 9.63 3.43 -8.66
C ASP A 120 9.33 4.91 -8.49
N SER A 121 10.36 5.73 -8.58
CA SER A 121 10.18 7.17 -8.48
C SER A 121 11.11 7.87 -9.47
N ILE A 122 10.57 8.88 -10.13
CA ILE A 122 11.29 9.68 -11.10
C ILE A 122 11.02 11.15 -10.78
N VAL A 123 12.08 11.90 -10.60
CA VAL A 123 11.99 13.34 -10.30
C VAL A 123 11.09 14.03 -11.32
N ASN A 124 10.13 14.80 -10.84
CA ASN A 124 9.13 15.54 -11.60
C ASN A 124 8.12 14.68 -12.37
N LYS A 125 8.08 13.37 -12.14
CA LYS A 125 7.10 12.47 -12.78
C LYS A 125 6.22 11.72 -11.82
N GLY A 126 6.66 11.60 -10.57
CA GLY A 126 5.86 10.95 -9.54
C GLY A 126 6.46 9.68 -9.00
N THR A 127 5.68 8.98 -8.19
CA THR A 127 6.12 7.80 -7.45
C THR A 127 5.05 6.71 -7.52
N THR A 128 5.51 5.46 -7.67
CA THR A 128 4.66 4.27 -7.55
C THR A 128 5.25 3.36 -6.49
N ILE A 129 4.42 2.98 -5.52
CA ILE A 129 4.78 2.04 -4.48
C ILE A 129 3.88 0.82 -4.61
N ARG A 130 4.49 -0.37 -4.75
CA ARG A 130 3.78 -1.64 -4.84
C ARG A 130 4.25 -2.54 -3.71
N PHE A 131 3.29 -3.07 -2.96
CA PHE A 131 3.56 -3.88 -1.77
C PHE A 131 2.66 -5.11 -1.81
N SER A 132 3.25 -6.30 -1.67
CA SER A 132 2.53 -7.56 -1.61
C SER A 132 2.77 -8.27 -0.31
N ALA A 133 1.76 -8.93 0.21
CA ALA A 133 1.89 -9.78 1.39
C ALA A 133 1.16 -11.10 1.16
N PRO A 134 1.72 -12.23 1.65
CA PRO A 134 1.01 -13.50 1.60
C PRO A 134 -0.19 -13.46 2.54
N LEU A 135 -1.29 -14.11 2.14
CA LEU A 135 -2.49 -14.16 2.96
C LEU A 135 -2.27 -14.96 4.24
N ASN A 136 -1.45 -16.00 4.17
CA ASN A 136 -1.18 -16.91 5.28
C ASN A 136 0.26 -16.75 5.75
N HIS A 137 0.57 -15.62 6.37
CA HIS A 137 1.89 -15.47 6.96
C HIS A 137 1.99 -16.28 8.25
N ARG A 138 2.97 -17.18 8.30
CA ARG A 138 3.29 -17.93 9.52
C ARG A 138 4.56 -17.37 10.13
N ASN A 139 4.48 -17.02 11.41
CA ASN A 139 5.69 -16.70 12.18
C ASN A 139 6.48 -17.98 12.38
N LEU A 140 7.62 -18.06 11.78
CA LEU A 140 8.54 -19.16 11.97
C LEU A 140 9.58 -18.79 13.03
#